data_204fe6a64ece625e3d231973daf3e605
#
_entry.id   204fe6a64ece625e3d231973daf3e605
#
_cell.length_a   1.000
_cell.length_b   1.000
_cell.length_c   1.000
_cell.angle_alpha   90.00
_cell.angle_beta   90.00
_cell.angle_gamma   90.00
#
_symmetry.space_group_name_H-M   'P 1'
#
loop_
_entity.id
_entity.type
_entity.pdbx_description
1 polymer ?
#
loop_
_entity_poly.entity_id
_entity_poly.type
_entity_poly.pdbx_seq_one_letter_code
_entity_poly.pdbx_strand_id
1 'polypeptide(L)'
;MNQELSNVPAGFRKGRGTRYQIPNIRWVTEKAREFQKNIYFCFIDYFKAFDCVDHNKLWKILQEMRMSDYLTCLLRNLYAGQKRTVRTRHEKRDWLQIKKGVRQSCIYIMRNAGLDETQAGIKIAGRNINSLRYADNTTLMSKSKEELKSLLMKVKEKHEKADIKLNIQKTKIMASSPITSWQIDGETMITVRDFILGGSKITADGDCSHEIKRCFLLGGKVMTNLDSILKSRDITLPTKVHLVKAMVVPVDMYGCECWTIKKAEH
;
A
#
# COMPACT_ATOMS: atom_id res chain seq x y z
N MET A 1 4.45 -19.36 11.92
CA MET A 1 4.57 -18.30 10.91
C MET A 1 4.12 -16.91 11.39
N ASN A 2 3.01 -16.76 12.14
CA ASN A 2 2.55 -15.45 12.63
C ASN A 2 3.37 -14.87 13.80
N GLN A 3 4.12 -15.66 14.55
CA GLN A 3 4.89 -15.20 15.73
C GLN A 3 6.25 -14.57 15.37
N GLU A 4 6.81 -14.89 14.21
CA GLU A 4 8.13 -14.41 13.78
C GLU A 4 8.09 -13.10 12.97
N LEU A 5 6.87 -12.63 12.61
CA LEU A 5 6.70 -11.39 11.87
C LEU A 5 6.60 -10.21 12.84
N SER A 6 7.51 -9.24 12.74
CA SER A 6 7.45 -8.00 13.53
C SER A 6 6.11 -7.27 13.31
N ASN A 7 5.71 -6.41 14.25
CA ASN A 7 4.41 -5.74 14.27
C ASN A 7 4.17 -4.71 13.14
N VAL A 8 5.16 -4.45 12.30
CA VAL A 8 5.16 -3.32 11.35
C VAL A 8 4.47 -3.59 10.00
N PRO A 9 4.63 -4.72 9.30
CA PRO A 9 3.95 -4.89 8.01
C PRO A 9 2.50 -5.37 8.17
N ALA A 10 1.55 -4.70 7.50
CA ALA A 10 0.11 -5.03 7.51
C ALA A 10 -0.19 -5.72 6.19
N GLY A 11 0.04 -6.28 5.39
CA GLY A 11 -0.43 -6.96 4.16
C GLY A 11 -0.43 -8.47 4.32
N PHE A 12 -1.44 -9.11 3.79
CA PHE A 12 -1.59 -10.57 3.78
C PHE A 12 -1.55 -11.25 5.17
N ARG A 13 -1.81 -10.50 6.25
CA ARG A 13 -1.94 -11.02 7.62
C ARG A 13 -3.41 -11.07 8.03
N LYS A 14 -3.79 -12.15 8.71
CA LYS A 14 -5.13 -12.27 9.30
C LYS A 14 -5.41 -11.10 10.25
N GLY A 15 -6.52 -10.39 10.03
CA GLY A 15 -6.93 -9.26 10.85
C GLY A 15 -6.16 -7.95 10.60
N ARG A 16 -5.30 -7.85 9.56
CA ARG A 16 -4.58 -6.63 9.23
C ARG A 16 -4.74 -6.27 7.75
N GLY A 17 -5.84 -5.58 7.44
CA GLY A 17 -6.13 -5.07 6.10
C GLY A 17 -5.71 -3.61 5.89
N THR A 18 -6.03 -3.06 4.72
CA THR A 18 -5.89 -1.63 4.39
C THR A 18 -6.61 -0.73 5.38
N ARG A 19 -7.73 -1.20 5.95
CA ARG A 19 -8.53 -0.52 6.98
C ARG A 19 -7.73 -0.08 8.22
N TYR A 20 -6.59 -0.71 8.51
CA TYR A 20 -5.73 -0.29 9.63
C TYR A 20 -4.70 0.77 9.23
N GLN A 21 -4.30 0.82 7.96
CA GLN A 21 -3.30 1.77 7.49
C GLN A 21 -3.91 3.15 7.21
N ILE A 22 -5.11 3.15 6.64
CA ILE A 22 -5.85 4.39 6.31
C ILE A 22 -6.10 5.23 7.59
N PRO A 23 -6.70 4.68 8.68
CA PRO A 23 -6.90 5.41 9.91
C PRO A 23 -5.60 5.94 10.53
N ASN A 24 -4.51 5.18 10.48
CA ASN A 24 -3.23 5.61 11.01
C ASN A 24 -2.71 6.87 10.32
N ILE A 25 -2.74 6.92 8.99
CA ILE A 25 -2.31 8.10 8.23
C ILE A 25 -3.24 9.28 8.50
N ARG A 26 -4.56 9.07 8.47
CA ARG A 26 -5.52 10.14 8.74
C ARG A 26 -5.36 10.69 10.15
N TRP A 27 -5.24 9.84 11.14
CA TRP A 27 -5.01 10.24 12.51
C TRP A 27 -3.71 11.04 12.68
N VAL A 28 -2.62 10.59 12.04
CA VAL A 28 -1.34 11.32 12.05
C VAL A 28 -1.49 12.69 11.39
N THR A 29 -2.19 12.78 10.26
CA THR A 29 -2.42 14.05 9.56
C THR A 29 -3.28 15.00 10.40
N GLU A 30 -4.34 14.48 11.03
CA GLU A 30 -5.22 15.25 11.90
C GLU A 30 -4.47 15.79 13.13
N LYS A 31 -3.67 14.94 13.78
CA LYS A 31 -2.84 15.36 14.90
C LYS A 31 -1.75 16.36 14.50
N ALA A 32 -1.13 16.20 13.35
CA ALA A 32 -0.18 17.17 12.83
C ALA A 32 -0.85 18.55 12.63
N ARG A 33 -2.08 18.57 12.10
CA ARG A 33 -2.88 19.80 11.94
C ARG A 33 -3.29 20.41 13.28
N GLU A 34 -3.77 19.61 14.21
CA GLU A 34 -4.17 20.05 15.56
C GLU A 34 -2.99 20.74 16.29
N PHE A 35 -1.80 20.16 16.17
CA PHE A 35 -0.59 20.71 16.80
C PHE A 35 0.19 21.67 15.90
N GLN A 36 -0.35 22.07 14.76
CA GLN A 36 0.27 22.96 13.76
C GLN A 36 1.70 22.53 13.37
N LYS A 37 1.91 21.20 13.26
CA LYS A 37 3.20 20.62 12.87
C LYS A 37 3.17 20.20 11.41
N ASN A 38 4.26 20.52 10.70
CA ASN A 38 4.43 20.02 9.34
C ASN A 38 4.62 18.50 9.34
N ILE A 39 4.00 17.87 8.35
CA ILE A 39 4.16 16.44 8.08
C ILE A 39 4.42 16.22 6.60
N TYR A 40 5.33 15.31 6.33
CA TYR A 40 5.75 14.93 5.00
C TYR A 40 5.55 13.43 4.81
N PHE A 41 4.89 13.06 3.72
CA PHE A 41 4.67 11.68 3.32
C PHE A 41 5.38 11.39 2.00
N CYS A 42 5.96 10.20 1.86
CA CYS A 42 6.43 9.67 0.60
C CYS A 42 5.77 8.33 0.35
N PHE A 43 4.94 8.25 -0.69
CA PHE A 43 4.29 7.03 -1.14
C PHE A 43 5.17 6.38 -2.20
N ILE A 44 5.87 5.33 -1.79
CA ILE A 44 6.83 4.64 -2.64
C ILE A 44 6.11 3.62 -3.52
N ASP A 45 6.39 3.67 -4.81
CA ASP A 45 6.04 2.64 -5.79
C ASP A 45 7.34 1.93 -6.25
N TYR A 46 7.26 0.64 -6.48
CA TYR A 46 8.38 -0.14 -6.95
C TYR A 46 8.17 -0.61 -8.39
N PHE A 47 9.25 -0.67 -9.13
CA PHE A 47 9.19 -1.15 -10.50
C PHE A 47 9.08 -2.69 -10.49
N LYS A 48 7.86 -3.22 -10.75
CA LYS A 48 7.59 -4.68 -10.77
C LYS A 48 8.10 -5.39 -9.51
N ALA A 49 7.78 -4.88 -8.33
CA ALA A 49 8.30 -5.31 -7.04
C ALA A 49 8.38 -6.84 -6.86
N PHE A 50 7.34 -7.55 -7.32
CA PHE A 50 7.28 -9.00 -7.18
C PHE A 50 7.92 -9.75 -8.35
N ASP A 51 7.97 -9.17 -9.54
CA ASP A 51 8.48 -9.82 -10.76
C ASP A 51 10.01 -9.80 -10.86
N CYS A 52 10.66 -8.85 -10.17
CA CYS A 52 12.12 -8.64 -10.26
C CYS A 52 12.92 -9.45 -9.25
N VAL A 53 12.28 -10.02 -8.24
CA VAL A 53 12.96 -10.70 -7.14
C VAL A 53 13.74 -11.92 -7.64
N ASP A 54 15.06 -11.90 -7.45
CA ASP A 54 15.91 -13.05 -7.74
C ASP A 54 15.75 -14.14 -6.67
N HIS A 55 15.47 -15.37 -7.10
CA HIS A 55 15.22 -16.47 -6.18
C HIS A 55 16.44 -16.79 -5.30
N ASN A 56 17.66 -16.72 -5.83
CA ASN A 56 18.87 -17.02 -5.06
C ASN A 56 19.10 -15.98 -3.95
N LYS A 57 18.84 -14.70 -4.24
CA LYS A 57 18.90 -13.64 -3.24
C LYS A 57 17.80 -13.81 -2.19
N LEU A 58 16.59 -14.20 -2.60
CA LEU A 58 15.50 -14.50 -1.68
C LEU A 58 15.89 -15.59 -0.67
N TRP A 59 16.52 -16.68 -1.15
CA TRP A 59 16.93 -17.77 -0.26
C TRP A 59 17.98 -17.34 0.76
N LYS A 60 18.94 -16.50 0.36
CA LYS A 60 19.94 -15.93 1.28
C LYS A 60 19.28 -15.07 2.36
N ILE A 61 18.36 -14.18 1.97
CA ILE A 61 17.61 -13.32 2.90
C ILE A 61 16.80 -14.16 3.90
N LEU A 62 16.13 -15.24 3.45
CA LEU A 62 15.39 -16.13 4.34
C LEU A 62 16.28 -16.84 5.35
N GLN A 63 17.49 -17.25 4.95
CA GLN A 63 18.50 -17.84 5.84
C GLN A 63 19.01 -16.82 6.86
N GLU A 64 19.36 -15.61 6.44
CA GLU A 64 19.75 -14.50 7.34
C GLU A 64 18.66 -14.18 8.37
N MET A 65 17.39 -14.35 8.01
CA MET A 65 16.23 -14.20 8.89
C MET A 65 16.03 -15.41 9.83
N ARG A 66 16.92 -16.39 9.82
CA ARG A 66 16.82 -17.64 10.61
C ARG A 66 15.49 -18.37 10.37
N MET A 67 14.97 -18.32 9.14
CA MET A 67 13.82 -19.14 8.79
C MET A 67 14.21 -20.61 8.78
N SER A 68 13.32 -21.51 9.24
CA SER A 68 13.65 -22.93 9.31
C SER A 68 13.99 -23.49 7.92
N ASP A 69 14.98 -24.38 7.86
CA ASP A 69 15.42 -25.02 6.60
C ASP A 69 14.28 -25.76 5.91
N TYR A 70 13.37 -26.34 6.69
CA TYR A 70 12.18 -27.00 6.18
C TYR A 70 11.28 -26.04 5.38
N LEU A 71 10.97 -24.86 5.93
CA LEU A 71 10.14 -23.85 5.23
C LEU A 71 10.88 -23.28 4.02
N THR A 72 12.19 -23.06 4.13
CA THR A 72 13.02 -22.59 3.01
C THR A 72 13.04 -23.64 1.89
N CYS A 73 13.15 -24.92 2.21
CA CYS A 73 13.10 -26.03 1.25
C CYS A 73 11.72 -26.10 0.56
N LEU A 74 10.63 -26.03 1.33
CA LEU A 74 9.26 -26.00 0.75
C LEU A 74 9.09 -24.84 -0.23
N LEU A 75 9.55 -23.65 0.12
CA LEU A 75 9.48 -22.48 -0.75
C LEU A 75 10.34 -22.69 -2.01
N ARG A 76 11.56 -23.21 -1.89
CA ARG A 76 12.39 -23.56 -3.04
C ARG A 76 11.70 -24.52 -3.98
N ASN A 77 11.08 -25.58 -3.44
CA ASN A 77 10.33 -26.55 -4.24
C ASN A 77 9.11 -25.93 -4.92
N LEU A 78 8.41 -24.99 -4.25
CA LEU A 78 7.29 -24.26 -4.83
C LEU A 78 7.70 -23.42 -6.06
N TYR A 79 8.91 -22.86 -6.07
CA TYR A 79 9.45 -22.07 -7.16
C TYR A 79 10.31 -22.87 -8.14
N ALA A 80 10.73 -24.08 -7.78
CA ALA A 80 11.52 -24.95 -8.65
C ALA A 80 10.70 -25.41 -9.85
N GLY A 81 11.30 -25.33 -11.03
CA GLY A 81 10.67 -25.84 -12.26
C GLY A 81 9.47 -25.06 -12.78
N GLN A 82 9.17 -23.88 -12.20
CA GLN A 82 8.09 -23.05 -12.72
C GLN A 82 8.40 -22.60 -14.15
N LYS A 83 7.45 -22.85 -15.06
CA LYS A 83 7.52 -22.46 -16.47
C LYS A 83 6.34 -21.57 -16.80
N ARG A 84 6.56 -20.59 -17.66
CA ARG A 84 5.50 -19.74 -18.26
C ARG A 84 5.49 -19.90 -19.78
N THR A 85 4.29 -19.90 -20.34
CA THR A 85 4.10 -19.74 -21.77
C THR A 85 3.21 -18.54 -22.01
N VAL A 86 3.47 -17.82 -23.10
CA VAL A 86 2.65 -16.71 -23.54
C VAL A 86 1.75 -17.22 -24.66
N ARG A 87 0.44 -17.16 -24.45
CA ARG A 87 -0.55 -17.46 -25.49
C ARG A 87 -0.88 -16.16 -26.21
N THR A 88 -0.45 -16.03 -27.45
CA THR A 88 -0.90 -14.98 -28.36
C THR A 88 -2.12 -15.48 -29.16
N ARG A 89 -2.83 -14.57 -29.86
CA ARG A 89 -4.01 -14.93 -30.65
C ARG A 89 -3.70 -15.95 -31.75
N HIS A 90 -2.45 -16.06 -32.19
CA HIS A 90 -2.03 -16.87 -33.34
C HIS A 90 -1.10 -18.03 -32.99
N GLU A 91 -0.36 -18.01 -31.88
CA GLU A 91 0.61 -19.06 -31.54
C GLU A 91 0.80 -19.24 -30.04
N LYS A 92 1.08 -20.48 -29.60
CA LYS A 92 1.66 -20.80 -28.31
C LYS A 92 3.18 -20.72 -28.44
N ARG A 93 3.82 -19.84 -27.65
CA ARG A 93 5.27 -19.80 -27.52
C ARG A 93 5.76 -20.91 -26.60
N ASP A 94 7.03 -21.29 -26.82
CA ASP A 94 7.71 -22.28 -25.98
C ASP A 94 7.68 -21.91 -24.48
N TRP A 95 7.77 -22.93 -23.66
CA TRP A 95 7.78 -22.78 -22.22
C TRP A 95 9.10 -22.14 -21.77
N LEU A 96 9.02 -20.96 -21.16
CA LEU A 96 10.15 -20.25 -20.58
C LEU A 96 10.26 -20.58 -19.10
N GLN A 97 11.47 -20.95 -18.66
CA GLN A 97 11.76 -21.19 -17.25
C GLN A 97 11.80 -19.87 -16.47
N ILE A 98 11.11 -19.81 -15.33
CA ILE A 98 11.05 -18.62 -14.50
C ILE A 98 12.19 -18.70 -13.48
N LYS A 99 13.11 -17.74 -13.55
CA LYS A 99 14.25 -17.61 -12.61
C LYS A 99 14.08 -16.45 -11.65
N LYS A 100 13.12 -15.57 -11.90
CA LYS A 100 12.83 -14.34 -11.10
C LYS A 100 11.33 -14.17 -10.90
N GLY A 101 10.99 -13.48 -9.85
CA GLY A 101 9.63 -13.16 -9.49
C GLY A 101 9.07 -14.06 -8.40
N VAL A 102 8.30 -13.43 -7.52
CA VAL A 102 7.64 -14.08 -6.40
C VAL A 102 6.16 -13.75 -6.40
N ARG A 103 5.34 -14.60 -5.79
CA ARG A 103 3.93 -14.31 -5.60
C ARG A 103 3.75 -13.14 -4.62
N GLN A 104 2.67 -12.38 -4.77
CA GLN A 104 2.38 -11.16 -3.97
C GLN A 104 2.44 -11.34 -2.45
N SER A 105 2.35 -12.56 -1.95
CA SER A 105 2.45 -12.86 -0.51
C SER A 105 3.87 -12.86 0.06
N CYS A 106 4.90 -12.64 -0.75
CA CYS A 106 6.31 -12.69 -0.32
C CYS A 106 6.76 -11.36 0.33
N ILE A 107 6.17 -11.02 1.47
CA ILE A 107 6.40 -9.78 2.24
C ILE A 107 7.84 -9.71 2.80
N TYR A 108 8.56 -10.82 2.85
CA TYR A 108 9.85 -10.93 3.54
C TYR A 108 10.94 -9.99 3.03
N ILE A 109 10.92 -9.67 1.75
CA ILE A 109 11.95 -8.80 1.13
C ILE A 109 11.86 -7.38 1.68
N MET A 110 10.65 -6.92 1.98
CA MET A 110 10.40 -5.58 2.51
C MET A 110 10.79 -5.43 3.99
N ARG A 111 10.94 -6.54 4.71
CA ARG A 111 11.27 -6.55 6.14
C ARG A 111 12.72 -6.17 6.41
N ASN A 112 13.65 -6.58 5.54
CA ASN A 112 15.09 -6.31 5.70
C ASN A 112 15.50 -4.86 5.38
N ALA A 113 14.56 -3.98 5.09
CA ALA A 113 14.85 -2.57 4.88
C ALA A 113 15.31 -1.83 6.15
N GLY A 114 15.24 -2.48 7.36
CA GLY A 114 15.81 -1.97 8.61
C GLY A 114 15.43 -0.53 8.95
N LEU A 115 14.20 -0.12 8.61
CA LEU A 115 13.71 1.24 8.87
C LEU A 115 13.23 1.42 10.32
N ASP A 116 13.14 0.33 11.07
CA ASP A 116 12.55 0.33 12.41
C ASP A 116 13.49 0.93 13.48
N GLU A 117 14.78 1.04 13.19
CA GLU A 117 15.81 1.53 14.14
C GLU A 117 16.21 2.99 13.96
N THR A 118 15.60 3.72 13.01
CA THR A 118 15.95 5.13 12.81
C THR A 118 15.22 6.03 13.80
N GLN A 119 15.92 7.02 14.38
CA GLN A 119 15.31 8.08 15.19
C GLN A 119 14.42 9.02 14.37
N ALA A 120 14.52 8.97 13.04
CA ALA A 120 13.70 9.71 12.11
C ALA A 120 12.25 9.22 12.12
N GLY A 121 11.28 10.13 12.00
CA GLY A 121 9.85 9.79 11.95
C GLY A 121 8.99 10.62 12.91
N ILE A 122 7.77 10.17 13.11
CA ILE A 122 6.76 10.83 13.92
C ILE A 122 6.57 10.05 15.22
N LYS A 123 6.72 10.73 16.37
CA LYS A 123 6.47 10.10 17.67
C LYS A 123 4.98 10.05 17.96
N ILE A 124 4.46 8.83 18.11
CA ILE A 124 3.05 8.56 18.47
C ILE A 124 3.04 7.63 19.69
N ALA A 125 2.40 8.07 20.76
CA ALA A 125 2.31 7.31 22.02
C ALA A 125 3.68 6.73 22.48
N GLY A 126 4.73 7.55 22.41
CA GLY A 126 6.09 7.17 22.79
C GLY A 126 6.85 6.31 21.77
N ARG A 127 6.20 5.85 20.69
CA ARG A 127 6.84 5.07 19.62
C ARG A 127 7.16 5.95 18.43
N ASN A 128 8.32 5.73 17.81
CA ASN A 128 8.69 6.43 16.60
C ASN A 128 8.16 5.67 15.38
N ILE A 129 7.26 6.31 14.62
CA ILE A 129 6.70 5.74 13.39
C ILE A 129 7.29 6.51 12.21
N ASN A 130 8.10 5.85 11.42
CA ASN A 130 8.73 6.41 10.22
C ASN A 130 8.21 5.80 8.92
N SER A 131 7.53 4.66 9.00
CA SER A 131 6.98 3.98 7.82
C SER A 131 5.71 3.20 8.14
N LEU A 132 4.80 3.18 7.17
CA LEU A 132 3.66 2.28 7.13
C LEU A 132 3.78 1.43 5.87
N ARG A 133 3.58 0.12 6.01
CA ARG A 133 3.75 -0.82 4.90
C ARG A 133 2.52 -1.68 4.74
N TYR A 134 2.07 -1.81 3.51
CA TYR A 134 1.00 -2.71 3.12
C TYR A 134 1.34 -3.36 1.78
N ALA A 135 1.61 -4.67 1.79
CA ALA A 135 2.11 -5.42 0.63
C ALA A 135 3.37 -4.75 0.03
N ASP A 136 3.31 -4.30 -1.21
CA ASP A 136 4.35 -3.55 -1.90
C ASP A 136 4.29 -2.04 -1.64
N ASN A 137 3.16 -1.52 -1.14
CA ASN A 137 3.03 -0.11 -0.84
C ASN A 137 3.77 0.26 0.45
N THR A 138 4.74 1.14 0.34
CA THR A 138 5.49 1.70 1.47
C THR A 138 5.24 3.19 1.57
N THR A 139 4.77 3.65 2.72
CA THR A 139 4.62 5.07 3.02
C THR A 139 5.64 5.47 4.06
N LEU A 140 6.54 6.39 3.73
CA LEU A 140 7.45 7.00 4.70
C LEU A 140 6.82 8.27 5.26
N MET A 141 7.15 8.58 6.52
CA MET A 141 6.65 9.75 7.22
C MET A 141 7.76 10.44 7.99
N SER A 142 7.77 11.77 7.96
CA SER A 142 8.73 12.57 8.74
C SER A 142 8.17 13.94 9.07
N LYS A 143 8.90 14.68 9.93
CA LYS A 143 8.58 16.05 10.35
C LYS A 143 9.24 17.10 9.46
N SER A 144 10.27 16.72 8.72
CA SER A 144 10.99 17.62 7.82
C SER A 144 11.26 16.99 6.47
N LYS A 145 11.53 17.84 5.49
CA LYS A 145 11.89 17.47 4.11
C LYS A 145 13.21 16.70 4.08
N GLU A 146 14.19 17.15 4.84
CA GLU A 146 15.54 16.59 4.91
C GLU A 146 15.51 15.20 5.52
N GLU A 147 14.73 15.02 6.59
CA GLU A 147 14.53 13.75 7.26
C GLU A 147 13.85 12.73 6.32
N LEU A 148 12.82 13.15 5.58
CA LEU A 148 12.16 12.29 4.60
C LEU A 148 13.12 11.89 3.46
N LYS A 149 13.94 12.82 2.98
CA LYS A 149 14.96 12.54 1.97
C LYS A 149 15.95 11.49 2.46
N SER A 150 16.47 11.65 3.68
CA SER A 150 17.38 10.68 4.30
C SER A 150 16.74 9.29 4.43
N LEU A 151 15.48 9.21 4.87
CA LEU A 151 14.75 7.95 4.95
C LEU A 151 14.60 7.29 3.58
N LEU A 152 14.21 8.06 2.57
CA LEU A 152 14.01 7.54 1.21
C LEU A 152 15.31 7.03 0.60
N MET A 153 16.43 7.74 0.80
CA MET A 153 17.75 7.28 0.33
C MET A 153 18.17 5.96 0.99
N LYS A 154 17.96 5.82 2.30
CA LYS A 154 18.22 4.56 3.01
C LYS A 154 17.35 3.40 2.47
N VAL A 155 16.08 3.66 2.19
CA VAL A 155 15.17 2.67 1.57
C VAL A 155 15.68 2.28 0.19
N LYS A 156 16.02 3.26 -0.63
CA LYS A 156 16.54 3.05 -1.98
C LYS A 156 17.78 2.16 -1.96
N GLU A 157 18.80 2.52 -1.18
CA GLU A 157 20.06 1.77 -1.08
C GLU A 157 19.83 0.32 -0.64
N LYS A 158 18.99 0.09 0.36
CA LYS A 158 18.69 -1.26 0.86
C LYS A 158 17.92 -2.10 -0.14
N HIS A 159 16.98 -1.50 -0.85
CA HIS A 159 16.19 -2.22 -1.85
C HIS A 159 16.98 -2.51 -3.11
N GLU A 160 17.87 -1.64 -3.53
CA GLU A 160 18.78 -1.89 -4.66
C GLU A 160 19.70 -3.09 -4.39
N LYS A 161 20.15 -3.31 -3.15
CA LYS A 161 20.87 -4.53 -2.77
C LYS A 161 20.06 -5.82 -2.99
N ALA A 162 18.74 -5.71 -2.96
CA ALA A 162 17.80 -6.81 -3.23
C ALA A 162 17.30 -6.85 -4.69
N ASP A 163 17.87 -6.07 -5.60
CA ASP A 163 17.43 -5.85 -6.99
C ASP A 163 16.03 -5.24 -7.13
N ILE A 164 15.51 -4.62 -6.07
CA ILE A 164 14.22 -3.95 -6.10
C ILE A 164 14.46 -2.47 -6.40
N LYS A 165 13.98 -2.02 -7.56
CA LYS A 165 14.15 -0.62 -8.01
C LYS A 165 12.94 0.22 -7.64
N LEU A 166 13.20 1.41 -7.10
CA LEU A 166 12.16 2.42 -6.91
C LEU A 166 11.68 2.96 -8.26
N ASN A 167 10.38 3.11 -8.38
CA ASN A 167 9.76 3.82 -9.49
C ASN A 167 9.60 5.30 -9.15
N ILE A 168 10.61 6.11 -9.46
CA ILE A 168 10.63 7.54 -9.10
C ILE A 168 9.44 8.27 -9.70
N GLN A 169 9.06 7.96 -10.95
CA GLN A 169 7.93 8.62 -11.62
C GLN A 169 6.57 8.34 -10.97
N LYS A 170 6.40 7.16 -10.37
CA LYS A 170 5.17 6.79 -9.65
C LYS A 170 5.24 7.08 -8.16
N THR A 171 6.42 7.23 -7.60
CA THR A 171 6.59 7.64 -6.20
C THR A 171 6.12 9.09 -6.03
N LYS A 172 5.24 9.32 -5.05
CA LYS A 172 4.60 10.62 -4.82
C LYS A 172 4.97 11.17 -3.45
N ILE A 173 5.11 12.48 -3.39
CA ILE A 173 5.33 13.21 -2.14
C ILE A 173 4.12 14.06 -1.83
N MET A 174 3.65 13.99 -0.60
CA MET A 174 2.58 14.82 -0.08
C MET A 174 3.03 15.49 1.22
N ALA A 175 2.73 16.77 1.39
CA ALA A 175 3.04 17.49 2.61
C ALA A 175 1.92 18.43 3.00
N SER A 176 1.79 18.68 4.31
CA SER A 176 0.86 19.67 4.86
C SER A 176 1.26 21.13 4.55
N SER A 177 2.54 21.37 4.23
CA SER A 177 3.05 22.67 3.81
C SER A 177 3.41 22.68 2.32
N PRO A 178 3.36 23.83 1.63
CA PRO A 178 3.75 23.92 0.23
C PRO A 178 5.19 23.47 0.01
N ILE A 179 5.41 22.58 -0.95
CA ILE A 179 6.73 22.15 -1.40
C ILE A 179 6.97 22.74 -2.79
N THR A 180 8.01 23.57 -2.94
CA THR A 180 8.36 24.20 -4.21
C THR A 180 8.99 23.24 -5.21
N SER A 181 9.89 22.38 -4.74
CA SER A 181 10.51 21.33 -5.57
C SER A 181 11.13 20.26 -4.69
N TRP A 182 11.19 19.04 -5.22
CA TRP A 182 11.86 17.92 -4.58
C TRP A 182 12.64 17.12 -5.61
N GLN A 183 13.95 16.97 -5.37
CA GLN A 183 14.83 16.22 -6.26
C GLN A 183 15.58 15.13 -5.51
N ILE A 184 15.70 13.97 -6.15
CA ILE A 184 16.51 12.84 -5.69
C ILE A 184 17.32 12.36 -6.87
N ASP A 185 18.64 12.28 -6.69
CA ASP A 185 19.60 11.85 -7.71
C ASP A 185 19.44 12.58 -9.05
N GLY A 186 19.12 13.88 -9.01
CA GLY A 186 18.89 14.68 -10.20
C GLY A 186 17.50 14.57 -10.82
N GLU A 187 16.67 13.62 -10.37
CA GLU A 187 15.30 13.47 -10.85
C GLU A 187 14.29 14.23 -9.98
N THR A 188 13.38 14.96 -10.62
CA THR A 188 12.32 15.70 -9.92
C THR A 188 11.19 14.78 -9.51
N MET A 189 10.90 14.76 -8.21
CA MET A 189 9.80 13.99 -7.65
C MET A 189 8.46 14.71 -7.82
N ILE A 190 7.40 13.96 -8.06
CA ILE A 190 6.06 14.50 -8.20
C ILE A 190 5.48 14.79 -6.82
N THR A 191 5.13 16.05 -6.57
CA THR A 191 4.40 16.47 -5.38
C THR A 191 2.91 16.47 -5.65
N VAL A 192 2.12 15.95 -4.71
CA VAL A 192 0.66 15.83 -4.84
C VAL A 192 -0.05 16.40 -3.60
N ARG A 193 -1.26 16.90 -3.78
CA ARG A 193 -2.12 17.36 -2.68
C ARG A 193 -2.95 16.23 -2.08
N ASP A 194 -3.19 15.19 -2.86
CA ASP A 194 -3.92 14.00 -2.46
C ASP A 194 -3.33 12.73 -3.07
N PHE A 195 -3.58 11.61 -2.43
CA PHE A 195 -3.10 10.30 -2.87
C PHE A 195 -4.12 9.21 -2.51
N ILE A 196 -4.30 8.22 -3.39
CA ILE A 196 -5.15 7.06 -3.10
C ILE A 196 -4.30 5.96 -2.47
N LEU A 197 -4.47 5.76 -1.17
CA LEU A 197 -3.80 4.72 -0.41
C LEU A 197 -4.79 3.64 0.01
N GLY A 198 -4.49 2.39 -0.36
CA GLY A 198 -5.34 1.26 0.02
C GLY A 198 -6.81 1.41 -0.40
N GLY A 199 -7.07 2.11 -1.50
CA GLY A 199 -8.42 2.37 -2.01
C GLY A 199 -9.10 3.60 -1.44
N SER A 200 -8.51 4.32 -0.47
CA SER A 200 -9.06 5.56 0.11
C SER A 200 -8.22 6.77 -0.28
N LYS A 201 -8.88 7.88 -0.60
CA LYS A 201 -8.25 9.14 -0.93
C LYS A 201 -7.81 9.86 0.34
N ILE A 202 -6.51 10.09 0.48
CA ILE A 202 -5.89 10.85 1.56
C ILE A 202 -5.50 12.21 1.03
N THR A 203 -5.81 13.26 1.76
CA THR A 203 -5.47 14.65 1.43
C THR A 203 -4.45 15.20 2.40
N ALA A 204 -3.63 16.13 1.95
CA ALA A 204 -2.59 16.74 2.77
C ALA A 204 -3.13 17.56 3.96
N ASP A 205 -4.34 18.10 3.81
CA ASP A 205 -5.07 18.85 4.83
C ASP A 205 -5.92 17.97 5.77
N GLY A 206 -5.99 16.65 5.50
CA GLY A 206 -6.80 15.71 6.28
C GLY A 206 -8.31 15.82 6.04
N ASP A 207 -8.78 16.59 5.05
CA ASP A 207 -10.20 16.73 4.75
C ASP A 207 -10.77 15.45 4.12
N CYS A 208 -11.84 14.92 4.70
CA CYS A 208 -12.50 13.69 4.23
C CYS A 208 -13.61 13.96 3.19
N SER A 209 -14.06 15.20 3.00
CA SER A 209 -15.19 15.54 2.13
C SER A 209 -15.02 15.03 0.70
N HIS A 210 -13.80 15.11 0.17
CA HIS A 210 -13.49 14.60 -1.17
C HIS A 210 -13.59 13.07 -1.26
N GLU A 211 -13.17 12.36 -0.20
CA GLU A 211 -13.27 10.91 -0.15
C GLU A 211 -14.73 10.46 -0.01
N ILE A 212 -15.48 11.09 0.87
CA ILE A 212 -16.92 10.81 1.07
C ILE A 212 -17.66 10.95 -0.27
N LYS A 213 -17.49 12.10 -0.96
CA LYS A 213 -18.08 12.32 -2.29
C LYS A 213 -17.65 11.26 -3.31
N ARG A 214 -16.37 10.86 -3.29
CA ARG A 214 -15.85 9.81 -4.19
C ARG A 214 -16.52 8.46 -3.92
N CYS A 215 -16.68 8.06 -2.67
CA CYS A 215 -17.33 6.81 -2.30
C CYS A 215 -18.79 6.80 -2.74
N PHE A 216 -19.56 7.85 -2.49
CA PHE A 216 -20.94 7.97 -2.97
C PHE A 216 -21.05 7.91 -4.49
N LEU A 217 -20.13 8.55 -5.23
CA LEU A 217 -20.10 8.44 -6.69
C LEU A 217 -19.82 7.01 -7.17
N LEU A 218 -18.94 6.29 -6.48
CA LEU A 218 -18.64 4.89 -6.80
C LEU A 218 -19.83 3.98 -6.49
N GLY A 219 -20.48 4.15 -5.35
CA GLY A 219 -21.69 3.41 -5.00
C GLY A 219 -22.84 3.70 -5.96
N GLY A 220 -23.02 4.95 -6.38
CA GLY A 220 -23.97 5.32 -7.42
C GLY A 220 -23.71 4.59 -8.75
N LYS A 221 -22.45 4.42 -9.16
CA LYS A 221 -22.09 3.62 -10.33
C LYS A 221 -22.43 2.14 -10.15
N VAL A 222 -22.17 1.56 -8.96
CA VAL A 222 -22.56 0.17 -8.66
C VAL A 222 -24.07 0.04 -8.70
N MET A 223 -24.80 1.00 -8.13
CA MET A 223 -26.28 1.05 -8.17
C MET A 223 -26.81 1.07 -9.60
N THR A 224 -26.20 1.89 -10.47
CA THR A 224 -26.56 1.95 -11.89
C THR A 224 -26.30 0.61 -12.59
N ASN A 225 -25.23 -0.09 -12.28
CA ASN A 225 -24.94 -1.42 -12.82
C ASN A 225 -25.96 -2.47 -12.38
N LEU A 226 -26.62 -2.27 -11.25
CA LEU A 226 -27.69 -3.15 -10.74
C LEU A 226 -29.09 -2.75 -11.24
N ASP A 227 -29.25 -1.69 -12.01
CA ASP A 227 -30.53 -1.09 -12.38
C ASP A 227 -31.48 -2.10 -13.04
N SER A 228 -31.00 -2.95 -13.95
CA SER A 228 -31.82 -4.00 -14.59
C SER A 228 -32.40 -5.01 -13.57
N ILE A 229 -31.59 -5.38 -12.58
CA ILE A 229 -31.99 -6.31 -11.51
C ILE A 229 -32.97 -5.62 -10.57
N LEU A 230 -32.69 -4.39 -10.17
CA LEU A 230 -33.51 -3.63 -9.25
C LEU A 230 -34.90 -3.25 -9.83
N LYS A 231 -35.00 -3.07 -11.15
CA LYS A 231 -36.26 -2.80 -11.87
C LYS A 231 -37.04 -4.07 -12.22
N SER A 232 -36.41 -5.26 -12.20
CA SER A 232 -37.09 -6.51 -12.52
C SER A 232 -38.23 -6.76 -11.54
N ARG A 233 -39.41 -7.18 -12.07
CA ARG A 233 -40.60 -7.57 -11.28
C ARG A 233 -40.46 -9.01 -10.73
N ASP A 234 -39.60 -9.85 -11.31
CA ASP A 234 -39.43 -11.23 -10.93
C ASP A 234 -38.57 -11.40 -9.68
N ILE A 235 -37.87 -10.33 -9.25
CA ILE A 235 -37.00 -10.34 -8.10
C ILE A 235 -37.70 -9.69 -6.90
N THR A 236 -37.75 -10.42 -5.78
CA THR A 236 -38.45 -9.96 -4.57
C THR A 236 -37.73 -8.76 -3.94
N LEU A 237 -38.48 -7.91 -3.23
CA LEU A 237 -37.90 -6.77 -2.52
C LEU A 237 -36.81 -7.14 -1.51
N PRO A 238 -36.98 -8.19 -0.68
CA PRO A 238 -35.90 -8.64 0.22
C PRO A 238 -34.60 -8.98 -0.50
N THR A 239 -34.68 -9.64 -1.67
CA THR A 239 -33.51 -9.96 -2.49
C THR A 239 -32.83 -8.70 -3.01
N LYS A 240 -33.59 -7.73 -3.49
CA LYS A 240 -33.05 -6.42 -3.94
C LYS A 240 -32.33 -5.70 -2.81
N VAL A 241 -32.95 -5.63 -1.63
CA VAL A 241 -32.33 -5.02 -0.43
C VAL A 241 -31.05 -5.76 -0.05
N HIS A 242 -31.03 -7.09 -0.11
CA HIS A 242 -29.83 -7.88 0.16
C HIS A 242 -28.70 -7.55 -0.83
N LEU A 243 -29.01 -7.46 -2.12
CA LEU A 243 -28.03 -7.08 -3.15
C LEU A 243 -27.45 -5.69 -2.91
N VAL A 244 -28.28 -4.70 -2.60
CA VAL A 244 -27.81 -3.34 -2.29
C VAL A 244 -26.90 -3.35 -1.06
N LYS A 245 -27.30 -4.05 0.02
CA LYS A 245 -26.48 -4.19 1.24
C LYS A 245 -25.16 -4.90 0.98
N ALA A 246 -25.13 -5.89 0.08
CA ALA A 246 -23.93 -6.68 -0.20
C ALA A 246 -22.97 -6.00 -1.19
N MET A 247 -23.49 -5.20 -2.14
CA MET A 247 -22.70 -4.68 -3.25
C MET A 247 -22.48 -3.16 -3.21
N VAL A 248 -23.47 -2.38 -2.77
CA VAL A 248 -23.40 -0.91 -2.77
C VAL A 248 -22.87 -0.39 -1.45
N VAL A 249 -23.46 -0.80 -0.33
CA VAL A 249 -23.09 -0.30 1.00
C VAL A 249 -21.60 -0.49 1.31
N PRO A 250 -20.93 -1.63 1.00
CA PRO A 250 -19.50 -1.77 1.25
C PRO A 250 -18.62 -0.82 0.42
N VAL A 251 -19.10 -0.33 -0.71
CA VAL A 251 -18.40 0.65 -1.54
C VAL A 251 -18.60 2.05 -0.98
N ASP A 252 -19.84 2.42 -0.64
CA ASP A 252 -20.17 3.73 -0.06
C ASP A 252 -19.48 3.94 1.29
N MET A 253 -19.43 2.90 2.12
CA MET A 253 -18.92 2.97 3.48
C MET A 253 -17.46 2.52 3.59
N TYR A 254 -16.74 2.43 2.46
CA TYR A 254 -15.34 2.00 2.50
C TYR A 254 -14.45 3.03 3.22
N GLY A 255 -13.86 2.62 4.36
CA GLY A 255 -13.00 3.48 5.18
C GLY A 255 -13.76 4.53 6.01
N CYS A 256 -15.08 4.40 6.15
CA CYS A 256 -15.91 5.35 6.90
C CYS A 256 -15.54 5.44 8.39
N GLU A 257 -14.93 4.40 8.95
CA GLU A 257 -14.47 4.34 10.34
C GLU A 257 -13.44 5.42 10.70
N CYS A 258 -12.87 6.08 9.69
CA CYS A 258 -11.88 7.15 9.89
C CYS A 258 -12.32 8.49 9.25
N TRP A 259 -13.59 8.64 8.86
CA TRP A 259 -14.06 9.90 8.32
C TRP A 259 -14.36 10.90 9.44
N THR A 260 -13.81 12.09 9.29
CA THR A 260 -14.19 13.25 10.12
C THR A 260 -15.27 14.02 9.37
N ILE A 261 -16.51 13.93 9.84
CA ILE A 261 -17.66 14.59 9.21
C ILE A 261 -17.79 16.00 9.75
N LYS A 262 -17.84 16.99 8.88
CA LYS A 262 -18.09 18.39 9.23
C LYS A 262 -19.59 18.60 9.48
N LYS A 263 -19.95 19.55 10.37
CA LYS A 263 -21.35 19.87 10.66
C LYS A 263 -22.23 20.16 9.44
N ALA A 264 -21.64 20.66 8.35
CA ALA A 264 -22.34 20.96 7.11
C ALA A 264 -22.63 19.73 6.22
N GLU A 265 -22.18 18.54 6.63
CA GLU A 265 -22.31 17.28 5.88
C GLU A 265 -23.28 16.28 6.58
N HIS A 266 -23.99 16.78 7.62
CA HIS A 266 -25.06 16.06 8.33
C HIS A 266 -26.43 16.23 7.65
#